data_633beb346ba1700e42626e7f828a5c88
#
_entry.id   633beb346ba1700e42626e7f828a5c88
#
_cell.length_a   1.000
_cell.length_b   1.000
_cell.length_c   1.000
_cell.angle_alpha   90.00
_cell.angle_beta   90.00
_cell.angle_gamma   90.00
#
_symmetry.space_group_name_H-M   'P 1'
#
loop_
_entity.id
_entity.type
_entity.pdbx_description
1 polymer ?
#
loop_
_entity_poly.entity_id
_entity_poly.type
_entity_poly.pdbx_seq_one_letter_code
_entity_poly.pdbx_strand_id
1 'polypeptide(L)'
;MKVNVHAVNFTVDKKLVDFVQERMDKLEKYYDKVVSADVFLKVEKTSDKENKIAEVKINVPGDDFLVKKQCKTFEEAVELSAESLQRMMVKRREKISSHI
;
A
#
# COMPACT_ATOMS: atom_id res chain seq x y z
N MET A 1 -8.07 3.94 -8.45
CA MET A 1 -8.81 3.03 -7.55
C MET A 1 -9.35 3.76 -6.34
N LYS A 2 -10.33 3.20 -5.69
CA LYS A 2 -10.80 3.74 -4.42
C LYS A 2 -9.80 3.39 -3.33
N VAL A 3 -9.27 4.40 -2.63
CA VAL A 3 -8.30 4.21 -1.57
C VAL A 3 -8.90 4.70 -0.26
N ASN A 4 -8.96 3.82 0.73
CA ASN A 4 -9.43 4.15 2.07
C ASN A 4 -8.20 4.27 2.97
N VAL A 5 -7.95 5.47 3.51
CA VAL A 5 -6.83 5.71 4.42
C VAL A 5 -7.34 5.72 5.85
N HIS A 6 -6.76 4.88 6.67
CA HIS A 6 -7.11 4.75 8.09
C HIS A 6 -5.92 5.15 8.94
N ALA A 7 -6.06 6.23 9.71
CA ALA A 7 -5.01 6.69 10.63
C ALA A 7 -5.26 6.14 12.03
N VAL A 8 -4.23 5.53 12.61
CA VAL A 8 -4.30 4.95 13.96
C VAL A 8 -3.31 5.69 14.86
N ASN A 9 -3.82 6.27 15.93
CA ASN A 9 -3.06 7.02 16.96
C ASN A 9 -2.50 8.37 16.47
N PHE A 10 -3.05 8.92 15.39
CA PHE A 10 -2.68 10.27 14.91
C PHE A 10 -3.74 10.78 13.95
N THR A 11 -3.65 12.07 13.60
CA THR A 11 -4.51 12.68 12.59
C THR A 11 -3.74 12.80 11.28
N VAL A 12 -4.26 12.18 10.22
CA VAL A 12 -3.63 12.25 8.90
C VAL A 12 -4.00 13.57 8.22
N ASP A 13 -3.02 14.24 7.60
CA ASP A 13 -3.27 15.47 6.86
C ASP A 13 -3.60 15.18 5.39
N LYS A 14 -4.12 16.21 4.70
CA LYS A 14 -4.53 16.08 3.31
C LYS A 14 -3.36 15.75 2.39
N LYS A 15 -2.18 16.31 2.64
CA LYS A 15 -0.98 16.04 1.83
C LYS A 15 -0.63 14.56 1.83
N LEU A 16 -0.70 13.94 3.00
CA LEU A 16 -0.38 12.52 3.13
C LEU A 16 -1.45 11.66 2.44
N VAL A 17 -2.72 12.01 2.62
CA VAL A 17 -3.82 11.30 1.94
C VAL A 17 -3.65 11.38 0.43
N ASP A 18 -3.36 12.57 -0.10
CA ASP A 18 -3.16 12.78 -1.54
C ASP A 18 -1.96 11.98 -2.07
N PHE A 19 -0.88 11.96 -1.30
CA PHE A 19 0.31 11.17 -1.64
C PHE A 19 -0.03 9.68 -1.73
N VAL A 20 -0.75 9.15 -0.75
CA VAL A 20 -1.16 7.74 -0.73
C VAL A 20 -2.05 7.43 -1.92
N GLN A 21 -3.04 8.28 -2.21
CA GLN A 21 -3.95 8.11 -3.35
C GLN A 21 -3.17 8.04 -4.66
N GLU A 22 -2.29 9.00 -4.88
CA GLU A 22 -1.48 9.07 -6.09
C GLU A 22 -0.60 7.83 -6.25
N ARG A 23 0.04 7.42 -5.16
CA ARG A 23 0.95 6.27 -5.19
C ARG A 23 0.21 4.97 -5.45
N MET A 24 -0.98 4.80 -4.85
CA MET A 24 -1.80 3.62 -5.08
C MET A 24 -2.36 3.60 -6.51
N ASP A 25 -2.79 4.74 -7.03
CA ASP A 25 -3.31 4.83 -8.39
C ASP A 25 -2.30 4.36 -9.44
N LYS A 26 -1.01 4.61 -9.21
CA LYS A 26 0.03 4.15 -10.12
C LYS A 26 0.15 2.64 -10.19
N LEU A 27 -0.32 1.94 -9.18
CA LEU A 27 -0.26 0.46 -9.16
C LEU A 27 -1.25 -0.18 -10.12
N GLU A 28 -2.32 0.52 -10.51
CA GLU A 28 -3.35 -0.03 -11.39
C GLU A 28 -2.80 -0.46 -12.76
N LYS A 29 -1.73 0.16 -13.22
CA LYS A 29 -1.13 -0.20 -14.51
C LYS A 29 -0.40 -1.56 -14.47
N TYR A 30 -0.15 -2.09 -13.29
CA TYR A 30 0.54 -3.39 -13.13
C TYR A 30 -0.42 -4.55 -12.94
N TYR A 31 -1.67 -4.27 -12.61
CA TYR A 31 -2.69 -5.30 -12.40
C TYR A 31 -4.07 -4.68 -12.61
N ASP A 32 -4.75 -5.09 -13.67
CA ASP A 32 -5.99 -4.46 -14.13
C ASP A 32 -7.25 -4.86 -13.36
N LYS A 33 -7.13 -5.81 -12.43
CA LYS A 33 -8.29 -6.31 -11.66
C LYS A 33 -8.38 -5.71 -10.26
N VAL A 34 -7.69 -4.61 -10.00
CA VAL A 34 -7.73 -3.96 -8.69
C VAL A 34 -9.11 -3.34 -8.45
N VAL A 35 -9.71 -3.65 -7.30
CA VAL A 35 -11.00 -3.09 -6.89
C VAL A 35 -10.78 -1.85 -6.03
N SER A 36 -9.97 -1.97 -4.98
CA SER A 36 -9.74 -0.90 -4.00
C SER A 36 -8.46 -1.17 -3.21
N ALA A 37 -8.08 -0.18 -2.42
CA ALA A 37 -6.97 -0.32 -1.48
C ALA A 37 -7.39 0.17 -0.10
N ASP A 38 -6.99 -0.55 0.93
CA ASP A 38 -7.11 -0.12 2.31
C ASP A 38 -5.70 0.12 2.83
N VAL A 39 -5.43 1.35 3.27
CA VAL A 39 -4.11 1.75 3.75
C VAL A 39 -4.22 2.15 5.21
N PHE A 40 -3.57 1.40 6.09
CA PHE A 40 -3.55 1.66 7.52
C PHE A 40 -2.22 2.30 7.86
N LEU A 41 -2.28 3.51 8.40
CA LEU A 41 -1.11 4.27 8.83
C LEU A 41 -1.13 4.36 10.36
N LYS A 42 -0.06 3.90 10.98
CA LYS A 42 0.01 3.81 12.44
C LYS A 42 1.33 4.35 12.96
N VAL A 43 1.26 5.12 14.04
CA VAL A 43 2.45 5.50 14.80
C VAL A 43 2.60 4.50 15.93
N GLU A 44 3.71 3.78 15.96
CA GLU A 44 3.99 2.84 17.03
C GLU A 44 4.70 3.56 18.17
N LYS A 45 4.25 3.31 19.40
CA LYS A 45 4.88 3.88 20.60
C LYS A 45 6.14 3.07 20.92
N THR A 46 7.28 3.53 20.42
CA THR A 46 8.56 2.90 20.68
C THR A 46 9.64 3.98 20.73
N SER A 47 10.76 3.69 21.40
CA SER A 47 11.93 4.56 21.40
C SER A 47 12.69 4.50 20.07
N ASP A 48 12.33 3.60 19.20
CA ASP A 48 12.93 3.45 17.88
C ASP A 48 12.52 4.62 16.98
N LYS A 49 13.46 5.10 16.16
CA LYS A 49 13.20 6.17 15.21
C LYS A 49 12.33 5.71 14.05
N GLU A 50 12.33 4.42 13.74
CA GLU A 50 11.48 3.84 12.71
C GLU A 50 10.17 3.41 13.34
N ASN A 51 9.29 4.37 13.57
CA ASN A 51 8.02 4.16 14.28
C ASN A 51 6.77 4.45 13.42
N LYS A 52 6.93 4.68 12.12
CA LYS A 52 5.83 4.91 11.21
C LYS A 52 5.54 3.63 10.42
N ILE A 53 4.35 3.08 10.60
CA ILE A 53 3.95 1.84 9.96
C ILE A 53 2.91 2.12 8.89
N ALA A 54 3.10 1.54 7.71
CA ALA A 54 2.10 1.50 6.65
C ALA A 54 1.76 0.03 6.37
N GLU A 55 0.48 -0.30 6.45
CA GLU A 55 -0.02 -1.62 6.07
C GLU A 55 -1.01 -1.40 4.94
N VAL A 56 -0.71 -2.01 3.79
CA VAL A 56 -1.50 -1.81 2.57
C VAL A 56 -2.11 -3.12 2.13
N LYS A 57 -3.42 -3.10 1.94
CA LYS A 57 -4.17 -4.23 1.42
C LYS A 57 -4.81 -3.81 0.10
N ILE A 58 -4.41 -4.46 -0.98
CA ILE A 58 -5.01 -4.24 -2.29
C ILE A 58 -6.02 -5.33 -2.54
N ASN A 59 -7.28 -4.94 -2.69
CA ASN A 59 -8.39 -5.87 -2.89
C ASN A 59 -8.56 -6.18 -4.37
N VAL A 60 -8.53 -7.46 -4.71
CA VAL A 60 -8.76 -7.96 -6.06
C VAL A 60 -9.80 -9.09 -5.98
N PRO A 61 -10.48 -9.43 -7.09
CA PRO A 61 -11.48 -10.52 -7.04
C PRO A 61 -10.85 -11.84 -6.58
N GLY A 62 -11.40 -12.37 -5.51
CA GLY A 62 -11.01 -13.69 -4.99
C GLY A 62 -9.71 -13.74 -4.20
N ASP A 63 -9.02 -12.61 -4.02
CA ASP A 63 -7.74 -12.59 -3.31
C ASP A 63 -7.37 -11.16 -2.88
N ASP A 64 -6.23 -11.02 -2.21
CA ASP A 64 -5.69 -9.74 -1.76
C ASP A 64 -4.18 -9.74 -1.93
N PHE A 65 -3.61 -8.52 -2.12
CA PHE A 65 -2.19 -8.31 -1.92
C PHE A 65 -2.04 -7.56 -0.59
N LEU A 66 -1.17 -8.03 0.27
CA LEU A 66 -0.95 -7.43 1.58
C LEU A 66 0.52 -7.19 1.82
N VAL A 67 0.88 -6.00 2.28
CA VAL A 67 2.25 -5.66 2.63
C VAL A 67 2.25 -4.73 3.84
N LYS A 68 3.28 -4.84 4.67
CA LYS A 68 3.48 -3.99 5.85
C LYS A 68 4.93 -3.54 5.89
N LYS A 69 5.13 -2.23 6.07
CA LYS A 69 6.47 -1.63 6.18
C LYS A 69 6.52 -0.68 7.36
N GLN A 70 7.66 -0.64 8.01
CA GLN A 70 7.92 0.25 9.14
C GLN A 70 9.16 1.09 8.81
N CYS A 71 9.01 2.41 8.85
CA CYS A 71 10.05 3.34 8.43
C CYS A 71 10.04 4.58 9.33
N LYS A 72 10.92 5.54 9.02
CA LYS A 72 11.02 6.80 9.76
C LYS A 72 9.89 7.77 9.41
N THR A 73 9.37 7.69 8.19
CA THR A 73 8.28 8.54 7.73
C THR A 73 7.20 7.68 7.08
N PHE A 74 5.96 8.20 7.05
CA PHE A 74 4.87 7.52 6.35
C PHE A 74 5.09 7.49 4.85
N GLU A 75 5.66 8.57 4.28
CA GLU A 75 5.94 8.64 2.85
C GLU A 75 6.89 7.52 2.44
N GLU A 76 7.94 7.29 3.22
CA GLU A 76 8.89 6.20 2.97
C GLU A 76 8.21 4.83 3.10
N ALA A 77 7.41 4.64 4.14
CA ALA A 77 6.71 3.37 4.37
C ALA A 77 5.74 3.06 3.23
N VAL A 78 4.99 4.06 2.76
CA VAL A 78 4.07 3.92 1.64
C VAL A 78 4.83 3.63 0.35
N GLU A 79 5.94 4.33 0.11
CA GLU A 79 6.76 4.13 -1.08
C GLU A 79 7.32 2.71 -1.15
N LEU A 80 7.87 2.22 -0.06
CA LEU A 80 8.41 0.85 0.00
C LEU A 80 7.29 -0.19 -0.12
N SER A 81 6.12 0.09 0.45
CA SER A 81 4.95 -0.77 0.29
C SER A 81 4.53 -0.86 -1.16
N ALA A 82 4.49 0.30 -1.85
CA ALA A 82 4.10 0.35 -3.26
C ALA A 82 5.09 -0.42 -4.14
N GLU A 83 6.38 -0.30 -3.87
CA GLU A 83 7.41 -1.05 -4.61
C GLU A 83 7.23 -2.55 -4.45
N SER A 84 6.97 -3.00 -3.22
CA SER A 84 6.73 -4.42 -2.95
C SER A 84 5.47 -4.92 -3.65
N LEU A 85 4.39 -4.12 -3.59
CA LEU A 85 3.13 -4.46 -4.23
C LEU A 85 3.29 -4.54 -5.75
N GLN A 86 4.05 -3.62 -6.34
CA GLN A 86 4.33 -3.63 -7.77
C GLN A 86 4.96 -4.95 -8.19
N ARG A 87 5.98 -5.40 -7.45
CA ARG A 87 6.64 -6.68 -7.74
C ARG A 87 5.68 -7.86 -7.61
N MET A 88 4.84 -7.85 -6.57
CA MET A 88 3.85 -8.91 -6.35
C MET A 88 2.82 -8.95 -7.48
N MET A 89 2.36 -7.80 -7.93
CA MET A 89 1.37 -7.68 -9.00
C MET A 89 1.93 -8.15 -10.34
N VAL A 90 3.14 -7.73 -10.68
CA VAL A 90 3.82 -8.14 -11.92
C VAL A 90 4.03 -9.64 -11.91
N LYS A 91 4.50 -10.18 -10.79
CA LYS A 91 4.72 -11.62 -10.65
C LYS A 91 3.43 -12.42 -10.82
N ARG A 92 2.33 -11.94 -10.22
CA ARG A 92 1.02 -12.58 -10.34
C ARG A 92 0.55 -12.58 -11.81
N ARG A 93 0.68 -11.44 -12.49
CA ARG A 93 0.30 -11.31 -13.89
C ARG A 93 1.09 -12.26 -14.79
N GLU A 94 2.39 -12.35 -14.58
CA GLU A 94 3.27 -13.27 -15.34
C GLU A 94 2.87 -14.73 -15.10
N LYS A 95 2.58 -15.09 -13.87
CA LYS A 95 2.17 -16.44 -13.52
C LYS A 95 0.85 -16.83 -14.22
N ILE A 96 -0.11 -15.92 -14.27
CA ILE A 96 -1.38 -16.14 -14.97
C ILE A 96 -1.13 -16.33 -16.47
N SER A 97 -0.27 -15.49 -17.07
CA SER A 97 0.07 -15.57 -18.46
C SER A 97 0.76 -16.88 -18.84
N SER A 98 1.56 -17.42 -17.95
CA SER A 98 2.31 -18.67 -18.21
C SER A 98 1.44 -19.92 -18.18
N HIS A 99 0.17 -19.82 -17.79
CA HIS A 99 -0.77 -20.92 -17.74
C HIS A 99 -1.58 -21.11 -19.02
N ILE A 100 -1.32 -20.34 -20.02
CA ILE A 100 -2.06 -20.42 -21.30
C ILE A 100 -1.54 -21.53 -22.22
#